data_0be6715f77a0a87e18a686a98bd32e67
#
_entry.id   0be6715f77a0a87e18a686a98bd32e67
#
_cell.length_a   1.000
_cell.length_b   1.000
_cell.length_c   1.000
_cell.angle_alpha   90.00
_cell.angle_beta   90.00
_cell.angle_gamma   90.00
#
_symmetry.space_group_name_H-M   'P 1'
#
loop_
_entity.id
_entity.type
_entity.pdbx_description
1 polymer ?
#
loop_
_entity_poly.entity_id
_entity_poly.type
_entity_poly.pdbx_seq_one_letter_code
_entity_poly.pdbx_strand_id
1 'polypeptide(L)'
;MRARIKSWEIVDDNLERLVDSERGGGWIRFVVEPSEGTGCESFDVLLCTPGWLEDEVERVGPVIGCHRLMIYPLDLWEAARFLAYKIEEQHARDWPTLCKRLTRIGRQGPDSHQGDR
;
A
#
# COMPACT_ATOMS: atom_id res chain seq x y z
N MET A 1 -14.18 15.56 2.77
CA MET A 1 -13.04 14.98 3.50
C MET A 1 -12.18 14.21 2.53
N ARG A 2 -10.88 14.49 2.54
CA ARG A 2 -9.90 13.83 1.69
C ARG A 2 -8.92 13.04 2.54
N ALA A 3 -8.25 12.08 1.91
CA ALA A 3 -7.19 11.31 2.55
C ALA A 3 -5.88 12.12 2.47
N ARG A 4 -5.08 12.05 3.52
CA ARG A 4 -3.75 12.69 3.57
C ARG A 4 -2.74 11.66 4.04
N ILE A 5 -1.62 11.59 3.36
CA ILE A 5 -0.54 10.70 3.77
C ILE A 5 0.19 11.34 4.95
N LYS A 6 0.23 10.63 6.06
CA LYS A 6 1.00 11.07 7.22
C LYS A 6 2.45 10.58 7.11
N SER A 7 2.61 9.32 6.67
CA SER A 7 3.92 8.72 6.51
C SER A 7 3.79 7.43 5.70
N TRP A 8 4.93 6.92 5.25
CA TRP A 8 4.97 5.58 4.68
C TRP A 8 6.28 4.91 5.08
N GLU A 9 6.29 3.59 5.11
CA GLU A 9 7.45 2.84 5.53
C GLU A 9 7.51 1.50 4.83
N ILE A 10 8.69 0.92 4.79
CA ILE A 10 8.91 -0.41 4.25
C ILE A 10 8.60 -1.42 5.36
N VAL A 11 7.78 -2.42 5.04
CA VAL A 11 7.43 -3.47 5.98
C VAL A 11 8.43 -4.62 5.89
N ASP A 12 8.80 -4.99 4.66
CA ASP A 12 9.74 -6.09 4.42
C ASP A 12 11.17 -5.56 4.40
N ASP A 13 11.97 -5.99 5.36
CA ASP A 13 13.33 -5.46 5.57
C ASP A 13 14.24 -5.56 4.36
N ASN A 14 14.07 -6.58 3.52
CA ASN A 14 14.96 -6.78 2.38
C ASN A 14 14.51 -6.05 1.12
N LEU A 15 13.40 -5.29 1.19
CA LEU A 15 12.87 -4.63 0.00
C LEU A 15 13.85 -3.64 -0.60
N GLU A 16 14.59 -2.92 0.23
CA GLU A 16 15.58 -1.96 -0.27
C GLU A 16 16.66 -2.60 -1.13
N ARG A 17 17.01 -3.86 -0.83
CA ARG A 17 18.01 -4.58 -1.60
C ARG A 17 17.52 -5.02 -2.95
N LEU A 18 16.19 -4.98 -3.15
CA LEU A 18 15.55 -5.39 -4.38
C LEU A 18 15.27 -4.23 -5.32
N VAL A 19 15.66 -3.00 -4.93
CA VAL A 19 15.49 -1.82 -5.78
C VAL A 19 16.20 -2.05 -7.11
N ASP A 20 15.53 -1.68 -8.20
CA ASP A 20 15.96 -1.90 -9.58
C ASP A 20 15.92 -3.35 -10.01
N SER A 21 15.42 -4.25 -9.17
CA SER A 21 15.29 -5.65 -9.51
C SER A 21 14.17 -5.87 -10.54
N GLU A 22 14.35 -6.86 -11.39
CA GLU A 22 13.32 -7.30 -12.33
C GLU A 22 12.39 -8.33 -11.69
N ARG A 23 12.81 -8.92 -10.57
CA ARG A 23 12.06 -9.99 -9.88
C ARG A 23 12.00 -9.70 -8.39
N GLY A 24 11.63 -8.49 -8.03
CA GLY A 24 11.54 -8.06 -6.64
C GLY A 24 10.12 -7.77 -6.20
N GLY A 25 9.87 -7.93 -4.91
CA GLY A 25 8.58 -7.58 -4.32
C GLY A 25 8.63 -7.54 -2.82
N GLY A 26 7.72 -6.81 -2.23
CA GLY A 26 7.60 -6.68 -0.79
C GLY A 26 6.54 -5.66 -0.40
N TRP A 27 6.17 -5.68 0.87
CA TRP A 27 5.11 -4.83 1.40
C TRP A 27 5.62 -3.48 1.86
N ILE A 28 4.85 -2.43 1.57
CA ILE A 28 5.03 -1.11 2.16
C ILE A 28 3.73 -0.72 2.86
N ARG A 29 3.83 0.20 3.82
CA ARG A 29 2.70 0.65 4.62
C ARG A 29 2.57 2.15 4.53
N PHE A 30 1.34 2.60 4.25
CA PHE A 30 0.99 4.01 4.33
C PHE A 30 0.17 4.25 5.57
N VAL A 31 0.49 5.31 6.29
CA VAL A 31 -0.32 5.79 7.40
C VAL A 31 -1.09 6.99 6.88
N VAL A 32 -2.40 6.93 6.97
CA VAL A 32 -3.30 7.91 6.37
C VAL A 32 -4.16 8.56 7.44
N GLU A 33 -4.37 9.84 7.31
CA GLU A 33 -5.24 10.61 8.21
C GLU A 33 -6.27 11.39 7.38
N PRO A 34 -7.40 11.77 8.00
CA PRO A 34 -8.37 12.60 7.27
C PRO A 34 -7.85 14.03 7.15
N SER A 35 -8.28 14.73 6.10
CA SER A 35 -7.90 16.12 5.89
C SER A 35 -8.46 17.06 6.97
N GLU A 36 -9.48 16.61 7.67
CA GLU A 36 -10.09 17.36 8.76
C GLU A 36 -10.56 16.39 9.83
N GLY A 37 -10.51 16.84 11.07
CA GLY A 37 -10.84 15.99 12.21
C GLY A 37 -9.66 15.13 12.60
N THR A 38 -9.93 14.09 13.37
CA THR A 38 -8.91 13.18 13.86
C THR A 38 -9.14 11.77 13.33
N GLY A 39 -8.08 11.01 13.28
CA GLY A 39 -8.14 9.63 12.81
C GLY A 39 -6.80 9.24 12.20
N CYS A 40 -6.55 7.97 12.15
CA CYS A 40 -5.30 7.45 11.61
C CYS A 40 -5.50 5.97 11.31
N GLU A 41 -5.24 5.58 10.08
CA GLU A 41 -5.35 4.19 9.67
C GLU A 41 -4.16 3.83 8.81
N SER A 42 -3.74 2.58 8.87
CA SER A 42 -2.65 2.11 8.03
C SER A 42 -3.18 1.19 6.93
N PHE A 43 -2.53 1.24 5.77
CA PHE A 43 -2.89 0.45 4.61
C PHE A 43 -1.61 -0.11 4.01
N ASP A 44 -1.57 -1.43 3.80
CA ASP A 44 -0.41 -2.12 3.25
C ASP A 44 -0.64 -2.44 1.79
N VAL A 45 0.38 -2.19 0.98
CA VAL A 45 0.37 -2.48 -0.45
C VAL A 45 1.58 -3.34 -0.78
N LEU A 46 1.36 -4.39 -1.55
CA LEU A 46 2.45 -5.24 -2.01
C LEU A 46 2.96 -4.67 -3.33
N LEU A 47 4.19 -4.19 -3.31
CA LEU A 47 4.87 -3.78 -4.53
C LEU A 47 5.49 -5.03 -5.14
N CYS A 48 5.36 -5.20 -6.44
CA CYS A 48 6.02 -6.33 -7.07
C CYS A 48 6.23 -6.08 -8.56
N THR A 49 7.25 -6.72 -9.10
CA THR A 49 7.48 -6.75 -10.54
C THR A 49 6.73 -7.94 -11.14
N PRO A 50 6.48 -7.93 -12.45
CA PRO A 50 5.88 -9.11 -13.11
C PRO A 50 6.68 -10.38 -12.87
N GLY A 51 8.03 -10.29 -12.87
CA GLY A 51 8.86 -11.46 -12.61
C GLY A 51 8.70 -12.03 -11.21
N TRP A 52 8.54 -11.15 -10.21
CA TRP A 52 8.29 -11.60 -8.85
C TRP A 52 6.96 -12.36 -8.78
N LEU A 53 5.94 -11.83 -9.43
CA LEU A 53 4.62 -12.46 -9.43
C LEU A 53 4.66 -13.83 -10.12
N GLU A 54 5.39 -13.93 -11.22
CA GLU A 54 5.57 -15.19 -11.92
C GLU A 54 6.19 -16.25 -10.99
N ASP A 55 7.26 -15.86 -10.27
CA ASP A 55 7.91 -16.76 -9.32
C ASP A 55 6.96 -17.17 -8.20
N GLU A 56 6.16 -16.25 -7.73
CA GLU A 56 5.22 -16.52 -6.65
C GLU A 56 4.13 -17.50 -7.10
N VAL A 57 3.60 -17.32 -8.30
CA VAL A 57 2.58 -18.23 -8.84
C VAL A 57 3.16 -19.63 -9.05
N GLU A 58 4.41 -19.72 -9.48
CA GLU A 58 5.07 -21.02 -9.62
C GLU A 58 5.24 -21.70 -8.27
N ARG A 59 5.55 -20.91 -7.24
CA ARG A 59 5.82 -21.46 -5.90
C ARG A 59 4.55 -21.90 -5.18
N VAL A 60 3.49 -21.10 -5.24
CA VAL A 60 2.30 -21.34 -4.42
C VAL A 60 1.01 -21.59 -5.22
N GLY A 61 1.07 -21.46 -6.55
CA GLY A 61 -0.12 -21.61 -7.39
C GLY A 61 -0.85 -20.29 -7.56
N PRO A 62 -2.12 -20.33 -7.95
CA PRO A 62 -2.87 -19.11 -8.21
C PRO A 62 -2.91 -18.18 -7.01
N VAL A 63 -2.83 -16.87 -7.26
CA VAL A 63 -2.91 -15.85 -6.21
C VAL A 63 -3.93 -14.81 -6.63
N ILE A 64 -4.57 -14.20 -5.62
CA ILE A 64 -5.51 -13.10 -5.85
C ILE A 64 -4.71 -11.81 -5.92
N GLY A 65 -5.01 -10.99 -6.93
CA GLY A 65 -4.23 -9.78 -7.20
C GLY A 65 -4.60 -8.55 -6.41
N CYS A 66 -5.35 -8.67 -5.31
CA CYS A 66 -5.74 -7.53 -4.49
C CYS A 66 -4.53 -6.89 -3.80
N HIS A 67 -4.61 -5.55 -3.64
CA HIS A 67 -3.65 -4.77 -2.87
C HIS A 67 -2.22 -4.87 -3.38
N ARG A 68 -2.07 -5.01 -4.68
CA ARG A 68 -0.77 -5.11 -5.32
C ARG A 68 -0.58 -3.96 -6.29
N LEU A 69 0.63 -3.41 -6.29
CA LEU A 69 1.04 -2.48 -7.33
C LEU A 69 2.13 -3.15 -8.14
N MET A 70 1.86 -3.33 -9.43
CA MET A 70 2.84 -3.87 -10.36
C MET A 70 3.70 -2.75 -10.89
N ILE A 71 5.01 -2.90 -10.79
CA ILE A 71 5.96 -1.89 -11.25
C ILE A 71 7.20 -2.58 -11.79
N TYR A 72 7.84 -1.98 -12.80
CA TYR A 72 8.99 -2.57 -13.42
C TYR A 72 9.96 -1.48 -13.91
N PRO A 73 11.23 -1.53 -13.48
CA PRO A 73 11.79 -2.37 -12.42
C PRO A 73 11.28 -1.91 -11.05
N LEU A 74 11.70 -2.56 -9.98
CA LEU A 74 11.22 -2.20 -8.66
C LEU A 74 11.83 -0.87 -8.23
N ASP A 75 11.01 0.18 -8.25
CA ASP A 75 11.41 1.53 -7.90
C ASP A 75 10.52 2.01 -6.75
N LEU A 76 11.09 2.07 -5.55
CA LEU A 76 10.34 2.41 -4.35
C LEU A 76 9.78 3.83 -4.38
N TRP A 77 10.58 4.78 -4.87
CA TRP A 77 10.15 6.18 -4.89
C TRP A 77 9.01 6.41 -5.88
N GLU A 78 9.14 5.81 -7.06
CA GLU A 78 8.09 5.90 -8.07
C GLU A 78 6.80 5.27 -7.57
N ALA A 79 6.91 4.09 -6.94
CA ALA A 79 5.76 3.38 -6.40
C ALA A 79 5.09 4.18 -5.29
N ALA A 80 5.89 4.71 -4.35
CA ALA A 80 5.36 5.49 -3.24
C ALA A 80 4.67 6.75 -3.73
N ARG A 81 5.27 7.42 -4.70
CA ARG A 81 4.69 8.64 -5.27
C ARG A 81 3.36 8.34 -5.98
N PHE A 82 3.33 7.29 -6.76
CA PHE A 82 2.12 6.89 -7.48
C PHE A 82 0.99 6.56 -6.49
N LEU A 83 1.30 5.76 -5.47
CA LEU A 83 0.31 5.37 -4.47
C LEU A 83 -0.16 6.54 -3.62
N ALA A 84 0.76 7.43 -3.25
CA ALA A 84 0.40 8.62 -2.50
C ALA A 84 -0.59 9.47 -3.29
N TYR A 85 -0.34 9.63 -4.58
CA TYR A 85 -1.25 10.37 -5.44
C TYR A 85 -2.63 9.70 -5.47
N LYS A 86 -2.67 8.38 -5.66
CA LYS A 86 -3.92 7.63 -5.71
C LYS A 86 -4.68 7.68 -4.38
N ILE A 87 -3.97 7.61 -3.28
CA ILE A 87 -4.59 7.70 -1.96
C ILE A 87 -5.14 9.09 -1.73
N GLU A 88 -4.35 10.12 -2.03
CA GLU A 88 -4.74 11.50 -1.73
C GLU A 88 -5.82 12.06 -2.66
N GLU A 89 -6.08 11.42 -3.79
CA GLU A 89 -7.20 11.83 -4.61
C GLU A 89 -8.54 11.26 -4.10
N GLN A 90 -8.50 10.33 -3.16
CA GLN A 90 -9.71 9.74 -2.59
C GLN A 90 -10.38 10.72 -1.63
N HIS A 91 -11.69 10.76 -1.68
CA HIS A 91 -12.47 11.60 -0.78
C HIS A 91 -13.81 10.94 -0.49
N ALA A 92 -14.42 11.31 0.62
CA ALA A 92 -15.72 10.83 1.02
C ALA A 92 -16.31 11.81 2.02
N ARG A 93 -17.58 11.64 2.35
CA ARG A 93 -18.25 12.54 3.30
C ARG A 93 -17.80 12.33 4.74
N ASP A 94 -17.33 11.12 5.06
CA ASP A 94 -16.86 10.83 6.42
C ASP A 94 -15.67 9.87 6.40
N TRP A 95 -15.00 9.77 7.54
CA TRP A 95 -13.79 8.98 7.65
C TRP A 95 -14.02 7.47 7.45
N PRO A 96 -15.05 6.84 8.07
CA PRO A 96 -15.29 5.42 7.83
C PRO A 96 -15.51 5.09 6.35
N THR A 97 -16.25 5.92 5.63
CA THR A 97 -16.47 5.70 4.21
C THR A 97 -15.19 5.87 3.41
N LEU A 98 -14.37 6.86 3.79
CA LEU A 98 -13.09 7.08 3.14
C LEU A 98 -12.16 5.88 3.34
N CYS A 99 -12.07 5.37 4.57
CA CYS A 99 -11.27 4.18 4.84
C CYS A 99 -11.71 2.99 4.01
N LYS A 100 -13.01 2.82 3.87
CA LYS A 100 -13.54 1.74 3.06
C LYS A 100 -13.13 1.85 1.59
N ARG A 101 -13.09 3.09 1.07
CA ARG A 101 -12.62 3.32 -0.30
C ARG A 101 -11.13 3.02 -0.44
N LEU A 102 -10.35 3.35 0.59
CA LEU A 102 -8.91 3.09 0.57
C LEU A 102 -8.58 1.61 0.58
N THR A 103 -9.48 0.75 1.02
CA THR A 103 -9.25 -0.70 0.97
C THR A 103 -9.19 -1.24 -0.46
N ARG A 104 -9.56 -0.44 -1.45
CA ARG A 104 -9.38 -0.83 -2.85
C ARG A 104 -7.93 -0.71 -3.29
N ILE A 105 -7.15 0.09 -2.56
CA ILE A 105 -5.75 0.33 -2.88
C ILE A 105 -4.86 -0.53 -2.01
N GLY A 106 -5.11 -0.55 -0.71
CA GLY A 106 -4.28 -1.27 0.23
C GLY A 106 -5.09 -2.07 1.23
N ARG A 107 -4.47 -3.09 1.78
CA ARG A 107 -5.06 -3.90 2.84
C ARG A 107 -4.96 -3.11 4.14
N GLN A 108 -6.06 -2.99 4.86
CA GLN A 108 -6.06 -2.31 6.15
C GLN A 108 -5.11 -3.06 7.08
N GLY A 109 -4.13 -2.36 7.61
CA GLY A 109 -3.08 -2.98 8.40
C GLY A 109 -3.52 -3.31 9.81
N PRO A 110 -2.75 -4.17 10.50
CA PRO A 110 -3.10 -4.58 11.86
C PRO A 110 -3.09 -3.45 12.87
N ASP A 111 -2.35 -2.37 12.60
CA ASP A 111 -2.26 -1.23 13.51
C ASP A 111 -3.42 -0.26 13.36
N SER A 112 -4.30 -0.49 12.40
CA SER A 112 -5.38 0.42 12.07
C SER A 112 -6.35 0.64 13.22
N HIS A 113 -6.43 -0.30 14.12
CA HIS A 113 -7.40 -0.24 15.22
C HIS A 113 -6.77 0.07 16.55
N GLN A 114 -5.52 0.48 16.56
CA GLN A 114 -4.84 0.77 17.79
C GLN A 114 -5.55 1.83 18.61
N GLY A 115 -6.04 2.86 17.96
CA GLY A 115 -6.72 3.94 18.66
C GLY A 115 -8.10 3.59 19.15
N ASP A 116 -8.65 2.49 18.67
CA ASP A 116 -10.02 2.10 19.01
C ASP A 116 -10.12 1.26 20.27
N ARG A 117 -9.00 0.90 20.83
CA ARG A 117 -8.96 0.00 21.98
C ARG A 117 -8.69 0.71 23.30
#